data_ff1833b4ee8e8a3d10a4ddb245b77772
#
_entry.id   ff1833b4ee8e8a3d10a4ddb245b77772
#
_cell.length_a   1.000
_cell.length_b   1.000
_cell.length_c   1.000
_cell.angle_alpha   90.00
_cell.angle_beta   90.00
_cell.angle_gamma   90.00
#
_symmetry.space_group_name_H-M   'P 1'
#
loop_
_entity.id
_entity.type
_entity.pdbx_description
1 polymer ?
#
loop_
_entity_poly.entity_id
_entity_poly.type
_entity_poly.pdbx_seq_one_letter_code
_entity_poly.pdbx_strand_id
1 'polypeptide(L)'
;DLEIPLEDESLDHKPHMLWQSRRSHKWLLEQLAAAETTGGRNIFEMVYLNKAVPDGMALFTAEMIDKCIDKSRKLGDIPPGTTLIAGLDPASTGYQAAVLWAYNIKTQQVWLVDIKNDQGGGVQKAHKLMKEWYDKYWLAHWVIEENGFQRAIGQDRDIKQWAANHGVRIEGHQTYKNKWDPTFGVTSMVGMYEQEKVNIPYSDSTTQRKVNIFRQQLIYFSQAGASNSRNVGTKTDLVMASWFPMKRIRTNVKMMLAEAEADYNPSYSYYKQSEYNEVFW
;
A
#
# COMPACT_ATOMS: atom_id res chain seq x y z
N ASP A 1 -5.59 19.71 25.55
CA ASP A 1 -5.88 18.27 25.50
C ASP A 1 -7.39 18.12 25.37
N LEU A 2 -7.87 18.02 24.12
CA LEU A 2 -9.27 17.74 23.82
C LEU A 2 -9.36 16.24 23.50
N GLU A 3 -9.52 15.41 24.54
CA GLU A 3 -10.01 14.07 24.38
C GLU A 3 -11.46 14.15 23.91
N ILE A 4 -11.74 13.71 22.69
CA ILE A 4 -13.10 13.55 22.20
C ILE A 4 -13.54 12.15 22.59
N PRO A 5 -14.47 11.99 23.57
CA PRO A 5 -15.01 10.68 23.91
C PRO A 5 -15.81 10.17 22.73
N LEU A 6 -15.41 9.04 22.16
CA LEU A 6 -16.12 8.41 21.03
C LEU A 6 -17.35 7.60 21.47
N GLU A 7 -17.50 7.30 22.77
CA GLU A 7 -18.46 6.30 23.27
C GLU A 7 -19.27 6.73 24.51
N ASP A 8 -19.28 8.01 24.86
CA ASP A 8 -20.08 8.44 26.03
C ASP A 8 -21.42 9.04 25.58
N GLU A 9 -22.45 8.21 25.53
CA GLU A 9 -23.83 8.61 25.24
C GLU A 9 -24.43 9.53 26.36
N SER A 10 -23.73 9.72 27.46
CA SER A 10 -24.19 10.50 28.64
C SER A 10 -23.88 11.99 28.55
N LEU A 11 -23.11 12.44 27.57
CA LEU A 11 -22.76 13.84 27.42
C LEU A 11 -23.68 14.55 26.44
N ASP A 12 -24.46 15.51 26.95
CA ASP A 12 -25.28 16.48 26.22
C ASP A 12 -24.46 17.37 25.23
N HIS A 13 -23.20 17.03 24.98
CA HIS A 13 -22.27 17.80 24.18
C HIS A 13 -21.96 17.08 22.86
N LYS A 14 -22.46 17.67 21.78
CA LYS A 14 -22.02 17.26 20.42
C LYS A 14 -20.50 17.42 20.34
N PRO A 15 -19.77 16.39 19.88
CA PRO A 15 -18.32 16.47 19.74
C PRO A 15 -17.91 17.68 18.91
N HIS A 16 -16.96 18.46 19.41
CA HIS A 16 -16.50 19.67 18.75
C HIS A 16 -15.49 19.31 17.64
N MET A 17 -15.94 19.33 16.41
CA MET A 17 -15.10 19.05 15.25
C MET A 17 -14.40 20.32 14.75
N LEU A 18 -13.08 20.30 14.61
CA LEU A 18 -12.28 21.43 14.11
C LEU A 18 -12.70 21.89 12.69
N TRP A 19 -13.24 20.98 11.88
CA TRP A 19 -13.65 21.25 10.50
C TRP A 19 -14.96 20.53 10.14
N GLN A 20 -16.01 20.86 10.83
CA GLN A 20 -17.30 20.18 10.66
C GLN A 20 -17.84 20.22 9.21
N SER A 21 -17.53 21.26 8.44
CA SER A 21 -17.94 21.41 7.04
C SER A 21 -17.21 20.46 6.07
N ARG A 22 -16.00 20.01 6.41
CA ARG A 22 -15.20 19.10 5.57
C ARG A 22 -15.06 17.70 6.16
N ARG A 23 -15.09 17.60 7.49
CA ARG A 23 -14.85 16.39 8.26
C ARG A 23 -15.86 16.32 9.40
N SER A 24 -17.07 15.85 9.08
CA SER A 24 -18.14 15.73 10.07
C SER A 24 -17.85 14.60 11.07
N HIS A 25 -18.53 14.62 12.23
CA HIS A 25 -18.48 13.53 13.21
C HIS A 25 -18.88 12.19 12.55
N LYS A 26 -19.90 12.17 11.71
CA LYS A 26 -20.31 11.00 10.93
C LYS A 26 -19.16 10.47 10.08
N TRP A 27 -18.46 11.34 9.37
CA TRP A 27 -17.29 10.97 8.58
C TRP A 27 -16.19 10.33 9.46
N LEU A 28 -15.95 10.89 10.67
CA LEU A 28 -14.95 10.35 11.60
C LEU A 28 -15.34 8.95 12.09
N LEU A 29 -16.62 8.71 12.39
CA LEU A 29 -17.13 7.38 12.75
C LEU A 29 -17.00 6.37 11.60
N GLU A 30 -17.23 6.79 10.36
CA GLU A 30 -17.03 5.95 9.19
C GLU A 30 -15.53 5.57 9.03
N GLN A 31 -14.61 6.50 9.31
CA GLN A 31 -13.17 6.20 9.31
C GLN A 31 -12.79 5.24 10.45
N LEU A 32 -13.39 5.40 11.64
CA LEU A 32 -13.18 4.48 12.76
C LEU A 32 -13.66 3.07 12.40
N ALA A 33 -14.87 2.92 11.89
CA ALA A 33 -15.43 1.64 11.48
C ALA A 33 -14.57 0.96 10.40
N ALA A 34 -14.09 1.74 9.41
CA ALA A 34 -13.16 1.25 8.41
C ALA A 34 -11.82 0.80 9.01
N ALA A 35 -11.29 1.54 9.98
CA ALA A 35 -10.06 1.19 10.69
C ALA A 35 -10.24 -0.07 11.55
N GLU A 36 -11.36 -0.23 12.23
CA GLU A 36 -11.68 -1.44 13.02
C GLU A 36 -11.80 -2.68 12.14
N THR A 37 -12.43 -2.54 10.98
CA THR A 37 -12.55 -3.66 10.00
C THR A 37 -11.20 -4.10 9.45
N THR A 38 -10.22 -3.19 9.42
CA THR A 38 -8.88 -3.45 8.88
C THR A 38 -7.80 -3.65 9.95
N GLY A 39 -8.16 -3.72 11.24
CA GLY A 39 -7.20 -3.81 12.34
C GLY A 39 -6.42 -2.52 12.62
N GLY A 40 -6.79 -1.42 11.99
CA GLY A 40 -6.07 -0.15 12.08
C GLY A 40 -6.53 0.81 13.19
N ARG A 41 -7.23 0.35 14.24
CA ARG A 41 -7.74 1.22 15.31
C ARG A 41 -6.66 2.08 15.97
N ASN A 42 -5.49 1.51 16.26
CA ASN A 42 -4.38 2.25 16.86
C ASN A 42 -3.88 3.38 15.95
N ILE A 43 -3.91 3.15 14.64
CA ILE A 43 -3.53 4.15 13.63
C ILE A 43 -4.57 5.26 13.55
N PHE A 44 -5.86 4.89 13.60
CA PHE A 44 -6.95 5.85 13.67
C PHE A 44 -6.79 6.76 14.90
N GLU A 45 -6.54 6.19 16.07
CA GLU A 45 -6.34 6.93 17.31
C GLU A 45 -5.13 7.88 17.22
N MET A 46 -4.02 7.44 16.63
CA MET A 46 -2.83 8.27 16.43
C MET A 46 -3.10 9.46 15.48
N VAL A 47 -3.75 9.22 14.36
CA VAL A 47 -3.87 10.22 13.29
C VAL A 47 -5.04 11.18 13.53
N TYR A 48 -6.18 10.66 14.01
CA TYR A 48 -7.38 11.47 14.15
C TYR A 48 -7.62 11.95 15.58
N LEU A 49 -7.20 11.19 16.59
CA LEU A 49 -7.35 11.56 17.99
C LEU A 49 -6.07 12.13 18.61
N ASN A 50 -4.98 12.23 17.82
CA ASN A 50 -3.68 12.71 18.26
C ASN A 50 -3.16 11.99 19.53
N LYS A 51 -3.57 10.73 19.74
CA LYS A 51 -3.06 9.93 20.84
C LYS A 51 -1.62 9.55 20.58
N ALA A 52 -0.73 9.82 21.52
CA ALA A 52 0.66 9.38 21.43
C ALA A 52 0.71 7.85 21.40
N VAL A 53 1.28 7.29 20.35
CA VAL A 53 1.66 5.87 20.36
C VAL A 53 2.91 5.76 21.23
N PRO A 54 2.97 4.83 22.19
CA PRO A 54 4.16 4.62 22.99
C PRO A 54 5.40 4.46 22.10
N ASP A 55 6.50 5.12 22.46
CA ASP A 55 7.79 4.97 21.79
C ASP A 55 8.14 3.48 21.72
N GLY A 56 8.22 2.93 20.51
CA GLY A 56 8.56 1.53 20.27
C GLY A 56 7.48 0.65 19.63
N MET A 57 6.25 1.14 19.39
CA MET A 57 5.28 0.38 18.60
C MET A 57 5.60 0.49 17.10
N ALA A 58 6.24 -0.55 16.57
CA ALA A 58 6.38 -0.72 15.13
C ALA A 58 4.99 -0.84 14.49
N LEU A 59 4.77 -0.16 13.36
CA LEU A 59 3.54 -0.31 12.57
C LEU A 59 3.33 -1.75 12.12
N PHE A 60 4.42 -2.41 11.75
CA PHE A 60 4.47 -3.82 11.40
C PHE A 60 5.31 -4.55 12.44
N THR A 61 4.68 -5.35 13.30
CA THR A 61 5.42 -6.13 14.28
C THR A 61 6.06 -7.37 13.64
N ALA A 62 7.16 -7.85 14.23
CA ALA A 62 7.80 -9.07 13.76
C ALA A 62 6.81 -10.25 13.78
N GLU A 63 6.02 -10.37 14.85
CA GLU A 63 5.03 -11.44 15.00
C GLU A 63 3.97 -11.41 13.90
N MET A 64 3.44 -10.24 13.57
CA MET A 64 2.46 -10.04 12.50
C MET A 64 3.02 -10.50 11.14
N ILE A 65 4.26 -10.12 10.82
CA ILE A 65 4.90 -10.50 9.57
C ILE A 65 5.19 -12.00 9.56
N ASP A 66 5.63 -12.57 10.68
CA ASP A 66 6.00 -13.98 10.79
C ASP A 66 4.79 -14.92 10.62
N LYS A 67 3.57 -14.48 10.99
CA LYS A 67 2.32 -15.20 10.70
C LYS A 67 2.00 -15.26 9.19
N CYS A 68 2.50 -14.30 8.43
CA CYS A 68 2.32 -14.24 6.97
C CYS A 68 3.36 -15.07 6.19
N ILE A 69 4.32 -15.73 6.86
CA ILE A 69 5.41 -16.49 6.23
C ILE A 69 4.95 -17.86 5.75
N ASP A 70 5.12 -18.12 4.47
CA ASP A 70 4.91 -19.43 3.84
C ASP A 70 6.24 -20.10 3.50
N LYS A 71 6.61 -21.10 4.32
CA LYS A 71 7.87 -21.86 4.18
C LYS A 71 7.85 -22.85 3.02
N SER A 72 6.71 -23.10 2.40
CA SER A 72 6.58 -24.01 1.24
C SER A 72 6.88 -23.31 -0.08
N ARG A 73 6.81 -21.96 -0.13
CA ARG A 73 6.96 -21.17 -1.36
C ARG A 73 8.31 -20.44 -1.44
N LYS A 74 8.77 -20.23 -2.66
CA LYS A 74 9.93 -19.40 -2.98
C LYS A 74 9.54 -18.19 -3.83
N LEU A 75 10.44 -17.22 -3.91
CA LEU A 75 10.27 -16.11 -4.88
C LEU A 75 10.24 -16.65 -6.30
N GLY A 76 9.29 -16.13 -7.09
CA GLY A 76 8.99 -16.57 -8.43
C GLY A 76 7.75 -17.46 -8.52
N ASP A 77 7.25 -18.02 -7.42
CA ASP A 77 6.06 -18.85 -7.43
C ASP A 77 4.80 -17.96 -7.55
N ILE A 78 3.99 -18.22 -8.56
CA ILE A 78 2.74 -17.52 -8.83
C ILE A 78 1.57 -18.46 -8.54
N PRO A 79 0.70 -18.15 -7.56
CA PRO A 79 -0.48 -18.97 -7.32
C PRO A 79 -1.47 -18.90 -8.49
N PRO A 80 -2.13 -20.02 -8.84
CA PRO A 80 -3.09 -20.04 -9.92
C PRO A 80 -4.30 -19.14 -9.64
N GLY A 81 -4.88 -18.56 -10.69
CA GLY A 81 -6.07 -17.70 -10.56
C GLY A 81 -5.80 -16.34 -9.92
N THR A 82 -4.56 -15.88 -9.97
CA THR A 82 -4.16 -14.56 -9.45
C THR A 82 -3.84 -13.58 -10.57
N THR A 83 -3.96 -12.30 -10.27
CA THR A 83 -3.53 -11.19 -11.13
C THR A 83 -2.22 -10.61 -10.58
N LEU A 84 -1.31 -10.25 -11.48
CA LEU A 84 -0.01 -9.67 -11.12
C LEU A 84 -0.03 -8.16 -11.19
N ILE A 85 0.62 -7.52 -10.21
CA ILE A 85 0.82 -6.08 -10.16
C ILE A 85 2.15 -5.78 -9.45
N ALA A 86 2.94 -4.87 -9.99
CA ALA A 86 4.18 -4.45 -9.33
C ALA A 86 4.17 -2.98 -8.97
N GLY A 87 4.90 -2.66 -7.90
CA GLY A 87 5.25 -1.30 -7.54
C GLY A 87 6.73 -1.05 -7.79
N LEU A 88 7.04 0.16 -8.23
CA LEU A 88 8.40 0.64 -8.43
C LEU A 88 8.59 1.96 -7.70
N ASP A 89 9.54 1.98 -6.78
CA ASP A 89 10.09 3.18 -6.17
C ASP A 89 11.44 3.46 -6.83
N PRO A 90 11.47 4.33 -7.85
CA PRO A 90 12.69 4.59 -8.60
C PRO A 90 13.57 5.60 -7.87
N ALA A 91 14.86 5.42 -7.97
CA ALA A 91 15.84 6.36 -7.47
C ALA A 91 16.72 6.90 -8.61
N SER A 92 17.17 8.15 -8.49
CA SER A 92 18.25 8.71 -9.33
C SER A 92 19.61 8.31 -8.79
N THR A 93 19.75 8.44 -7.47
CA THR A 93 20.93 8.04 -6.68
C THR A 93 20.46 7.29 -5.46
N GLY A 94 20.86 6.28 -4.99
CA GLY A 94 20.34 5.53 -3.84
C GLY A 94 19.85 4.14 -4.26
N TYR A 95 18.76 3.68 -3.72
CA TYR A 95 18.23 2.35 -4.03
C TYR A 95 16.95 2.43 -4.83
N GLN A 96 16.94 1.78 -6.00
CA GLN A 96 15.73 1.52 -6.74
C GLN A 96 15.10 0.23 -6.22
N ALA A 97 13.86 0.31 -5.78
CA ALA A 97 13.13 -0.81 -5.23
C ALA A 97 11.92 -1.17 -6.08
N ALA A 98 11.69 -2.47 -6.24
CA ALA A 98 10.46 -2.97 -6.86
C ALA A 98 9.95 -4.19 -6.13
N VAL A 99 8.63 -4.29 -6.01
CA VAL A 99 7.94 -5.42 -5.36
C VAL A 99 6.83 -5.90 -6.28
N LEU A 100 6.83 -7.20 -6.58
CA LEU A 100 5.82 -7.86 -7.41
C LEU A 100 4.87 -8.65 -6.52
N TRP A 101 3.59 -8.35 -6.64
CA TRP A 101 2.51 -9.02 -5.95
C TRP A 101 1.60 -9.79 -6.93
N ALA A 102 1.18 -10.97 -6.51
CA ALA A 102 0.03 -11.64 -7.08
C ALA A 102 -1.16 -11.43 -6.13
N TYR A 103 -2.36 -11.22 -6.64
CA TYR A 103 -3.54 -11.08 -5.81
C TYR A 103 -4.76 -11.80 -6.39
N ASN A 104 -5.63 -12.27 -5.51
CA ASN A 104 -6.93 -12.80 -5.87
C ASN A 104 -8.01 -11.89 -5.30
N ILE A 105 -8.77 -11.23 -6.18
CA ILE A 105 -9.76 -10.24 -5.80
C ILE A 105 -10.92 -10.83 -4.99
N LYS A 106 -11.28 -12.11 -5.24
CA LYS A 106 -12.39 -12.78 -4.56
C LYS A 106 -12.04 -13.16 -3.12
N THR A 107 -10.84 -13.70 -2.89
CA THR A 107 -10.37 -14.11 -1.55
C THR A 107 -9.70 -12.98 -0.81
N GLN A 108 -9.37 -11.87 -1.49
CA GLN A 108 -8.61 -10.74 -0.98
C GLN A 108 -7.21 -11.12 -0.48
N GLN A 109 -6.71 -12.26 -0.88
CA GLN A 109 -5.36 -12.73 -0.56
C GLN A 109 -4.35 -12.12 -1.53
N VAL A 110 -3.16 -11.82 -1.01
CA VAL A 110 -2.02 -11.35 -1.79
C VAL A 110 -0.78 -12.20 -1.51
N TRP A 111 0.04 -12.41 -2.52
CA TRP A 111 1.26 -13.21 -2.44
C TRP A 111 2.44 -12.41 -2.97
N LEU A 112 3.49 -12.34 -2.19
CA LEU A 112 4.75 -11.79 -2.64
C LEU A 112 5.36 -12.74 -3.67
N VAL A 113 5.65 -12.23 -4.87
CA VAL A 113 6.20 -13.01 -5.99
C VAL A 113 7.68 -12.70 -6.21
N ASP A 114 8.08 -11.43 -6.29
CA ASP A 114 9.51 -11.08 -6.43
C ASP A 114 9.83 -9.74 -5.78
N ILE A 115 11.13 -9.54 -5.48
CA ILE A 115 11.67 -8.33 -4.87
C ILE A 115 12.97 -7.97 -5.58
N LYS A 116 13.13 -6.70 -5.94
CA LYS A 116 14.38 -6.08 -6.36
C LYS A 116 14.67 -4.88 -5.45
N ASN A 117 15.91 -4.77 -5.00
CA ASN A 117 16.38 -3.64 -4.21
C ASN A 117 17.85 -3.37 -4.57
N ASP A 118 18.05 -2.64 -5.65
CA ASP A 118 19.36 -2.47 -6.27
C ASP A 118 19.89 -1.07 -6.02
N GLN A 119 21.17 -0.96 -5.67
CA GLN A 119 21.86 0.32 -5.56
C GLN A 119 21.96 1.01 -6.93
N GLY A 120 21.77 2.31 -6.94
CA GLY A 120 21.67 3.11 -8.15
C GLY A 120 20.35 2.91 -8.87
N GLY A 121 19.95 3.87 -9.64
CA GLY A 121 18.67 3.88 -10.35
C GLY A 121 18.79 4.52 -11.72
N GLY A 122 17.72 5.17 -12.13
CA GLY A 122 17.60 5.85 -13.40
C GLY A 122 16.62 5.19 -14.36
N VAL A 123 16.21 5.95 -15.37
CA VAL A 123 15.19 5.55 -16.35
C VAL A 123 15.55 4.25 -17.04
N GLN A 124 16.80 4.11 -17.48
CA GLN A 124 17.26 2.92 -18.20
C GLN A 124 17.23 1.66 -17.33
N LYS A 125 17.59 1.78 -16.05
CA LYS A 125 17.55 0.66 -15.11
C LYS A 125 16.13 0.23 -14.79
N ALA A 126 15.22 1.21 -14.62
CA ALA A 126 13.80 0.96 -14.47
C ALA A 126 13.23 0.22 -15.69
N HIS A 127 13.52 0.69 -16.91
CA HIS A 127 13.06 0.08 -18.16
C HIS A 127 13.59 -1.35 -18.32
N LYS A 128 14.87 -1.58 -18.01
CA LYS A 128 15.45 -2.92 -18.04
C LYS A 128 14.73 -3.87 -17.10
N LEU A 129 14.45 -3.43 -15.87
CA LEU A 129 13.72 -4.22 -14.88
C LEU A 129 12.28 -4.53 -15.33
N MET A 130 11.59 -3.54 -15.91
CA MET A 130 10.22 -3.72 -16.42
C MET A 130 10.19 -4.79 -17.53
N LYS A 131 11.14 -4.76 -18.45
CA LYS A 131 11.29 -5.79 -19.51
C LYS A 131 11.61 -7.16 -18.90
N GLU A 132 12.59 -7.23 -17.97
CA GLU A 132 12.97 -8.48 -17.29
C GLU A 132 11.76 -9.14 -16.61
N TRP A 133 10.93 -8.37 -15.93
CA TRP A 133 9.75 -8.92 -15.26
C TRP A 133 8.58 -9.19 -16.21
N TYR A 134 8.46 -8.45 -17.31
CA TYR A 134 7.53 -8.78 -18.37
C TYR A 134 7.89 -10.13 -19.00
N ASP A 135 9.14 -10.33 -19.41
CA ASP A 135 9.60 -11.57 -20.05
C ASP A 135 9.48 -12.78 -19.09
N LYS A 136 9.75 -12.58 -17.81
CA LYS A 136 9.75 -13.65 -16.81
C LYS A 136 8.36 -14.01 -16.31
N TYR A 137 7.48 -13.03 -16.12
CA TYR A 137 6.21 -13.18 -15.40
C TYR A 137 4.99 -12.79 -16.23
N TRP A 138 5.17 -12.28 -17.43
CA TRP A 138 4.11 -11.64 -18.23
C TRP A 138 3.44 -10.50 -17.47
N LEU A 139 4.24 -9.77 -16.69
CA LEU A 139 3.75 -8.67 -15.86
C LEU A 139 3.33 -7.48 -16.72
N ALA A 140 2.02 -7.21 -16.74
CA ALA A 140 1.44 -6.15 -17.56
C ALA A 140 0.95 -4.93 -16.76
N HIS A 141 1.15 -4.88 -15.44
CA HIS A 141 0.66 -3.77 -14.62
C HIS A 141 1.70 -3.27 -13.62
N TRP A 142 2.09 -2.01 -13.77
CA TRP A 142 3.04 -1.32 -12.92
C TRP A 142 2.42 -0.08 -12.28
N VAL A 143 2.72 0.16 -10.99
CA VAL A 143 2.44 1.41 -10.28
C VAL A 143 3.78 2.02 -9.88
N ILE A 144 4.10 3.19 -10.42
CA ILE A 144 5.41 3.83 -10.28
C ILE A 144 5.25 5.14 -9.53
N GLU A 145 6.12 5.41 -8.56
CA GLU A 145 6.14 6.73 -7.94
C GLU A 145 6.44 7.84 -8.96
N GLU A 146 5.67 8.93 -8.92
CA GLU A 146 5.79 10.07 -9.86
C GLU A 146 6.25 11.36 -9.20
N ASN A 147 7.03 11.30 -8.14
CA ASN A 147 7.55 12.51 -7.51
C ASN A 147 8.86 12.98 -8.16
N GLY A 148 8.94 14.25 -8.54
CA GLY A 148 10.17 14.86 -9.04
C GLY A 148 10.76 14.14 -10.26
N PHE A 149 11.98 13.61 -10.12
CA PHE A 149 12.70 12.88 -11.18
C PHE A 149 11.97 11.63 -11.69
N GLN A 150 11.18 11.00 -10.85
CA GLN A 150 10.45 9.78 -11.17
C GLN A 150 9.41 9.97 -12.28
N ARG A 151 8.92 11.21 -12.49
CA ARG A 151 8.08 11.56 -13.65
C ARG A 151 8.76 11.26 -14.98
N ALA A 152 10.09 11.32 -15.02
CA ALA A 152 10.86 11.04 -16.23
C ALA A 152 10.63 9.60 -16.73
N ILE A 153 10.40 8.62 -15.84
CA ILE A 153 10.13 7.24 -16.24
C ILE A 153 8.78 7.13 -16.96
N GLY A 154 7.72 7.68 -16.35
CA GLY A 154 6.39 7.67 -16.97
C GLY A 154 6.28 8.52 -18.24
N GLN A 155 7.24 9.44 -18.48
CA GLN A 155 7.29 10.30 -19.66
C GLN A 155 8.29 9.83 -20.71
N ASP A 156 9.17 8.88 -20.39
CA ASP A 156 10.18 8.36 -21.30
C ASP A 156 9.53 7.71 -22.55
N ARG A 157 9.99 8.13 -23.71
CA ARG A 157 9.42 7.73 -25.00
C ARG A 157 9.61 6.24 -25.26
N ASP A 158 10.77 5.69 -24.92
CA ASP A 158 11.10 4.30 -25.18
C ASP A 158 10.29 3.37 -24.27
N ILE A 159 10.09 3.77 -23.02
CA ILE A 159 9.23 3.05 -22.07
C ILE A 159 7.77 3.07 -22.53
N LYS A 160 7.25 4.24 -22.95
CA LYS A 160 5.88 4.37 -23.45
C LYS A 160 5.64 3.53 -24.71
N GLN A 161 6.57 3.59 -25.65
CA GLN A 161 6.47 2.82 -26.88
C GLN A 161 6.52 1.31 -26.61
N TRP A 162 7.45 0.88 -25.75
CA TRP A 162 7.54 -0.51 -25.34
C TRP A 162 6.27 -0.97 -24.62
N ALA A 163 5.77 -0.19 -23.66
CA ALA A 163 4.57 -0.50 -22.91
C ALA A 163 3.34 -0.63 -23.82
N ALA A 164 3.17 0.31 -24.77
CA ALA A 164 2.09 0.25 -25.75
C ALA A 164 2.16 -1.00 -26.63
N ASN A 165 3.35 -1.35 -27.12
CA ASN A 165 3.55 -2.51 -27.99
C ASN A 165 3.31 -3.85 -27.27
N HIS A 166 3.42 -3.89 -25.93
CA HIS A 166 3.30 -5.11 -25.12
C HIS A 166 2.04 -5.14 -24.26
N GLY A 167 1.15 -4.15 -24.38
CA GLY A 167 -0.07 -4.06 -23.57
C GLY A 167 0.23 -3.85 -22.08
N VAL A 168 1.37 -3.22 -21.74
CA VAL A 168 1.77 -2.95 -20.36
C VAL A 168 1.16 -1.64 -19.89
N ARG A 169 0.41 -1.70 -18.78
CA ARG A 169 -0.16 -0.55 -18.10
C ARG A 169 0.85 0.00 -17.10
N ILE A 170 1.12 1.28 -17.18
CA ILE A 170 1.95 2.02 -16.24
C ILE A 170 1.09 3.10 -15.60
N GLU A 171 0.91 3.02 -14.29
CA GLU A 171 0.18 4.00 -13.49
C GLU A 171 1.16 4.82 -12.67
N GLY A 172 1.02 6.14 -12.69
CA GLY A 172 1.74 7.04 -11.81
C GLY A 172 1.12 7.08 -10.42
N HIS A 173 1.95 7.12 -9.37
CA HIS A 173 1.54 7.32 -8.01
C HIS A 173 2.24 8.53 -7.41
N GLN A 174 1.46 9.52 -6.97
CA GLN A 174 2.01 10.70 -6.29
C GLN A 174 2.08 10.44 -4.79
N THR A 175 3.28 10.56 -4.23
CA THR A 175 3.55 10.37 -2.80
C THR A 175 3.78 11.72 -2.15
N TYR A 176 2.88 12.09 -1.24
CA TYR A 176 3.00 13.28 -0.39
C TYR A 176 2.74 12.91 1.07
N LYS A 177 2.06 13.78 1.83
CA LYS A 177 1.57 13.49 3.18
C LYS A 177 0.59 12.31 3.21
N ASN A 178 0.03 11.93 2.07
CA ASN A 178 -0.89 10.80 1.91
C ASN A 178 -0.28 9.44 2.31
N LYS A 179 1.04 9.29 2.33
CA LYS A 179 1.69 8.06 2.81
C LYS A 179 1.38 7.72 4.27
N TRP A 180 0.95 8.72 5.04
CA TRP A 180 0.57 8.59 6.45
C TRP A 180 -0.93 8.54 6.67
N ASP A 181 -1.72 8.61 5.61
CA ASP A 181 -3.17 8.48 5.72
C ASP A 181 -3.54 7.06 6.21
N PRO A 182 -4.33 6.93 7.30
CA PRO A 182 -4.66 5.62 7.87
C PRO A 182 -5.49 4.75 6.92
N THR A 183 -6.24 5.36 6.01
CA THR A 183 -7.13 4.65 5.07
C THR A 183 -6.41 4.26 3.79
N PHE A 184 -5.50 5.10 3.30
CA PHE A 184 -4.87 4.96 1.99
C PHE A 184 -3.34 4.95 2.04
N GLY A 185 -2.72 5.33 3.15
CA GLY A 185 -1.28 5.36 3.33
C GLY A 185 -0.66 3.99 3.56
N VAL A 186 0.64 3.98 3.86
CA VAL A 186 1.39 2.75 4.18
C VAL A 186 0.77 2.01 5.35
N THR A 187 0.28 2.75 6.34
CA THR A 187 -0.41 2.23 7.51
C THR A 187 -1.62 1.37 7.17
N SER A 188 -2.26 1.67 6.05
CA SER A 188 -3.41 0.90 5.57
C SER A 188 -3.09 -0.54 5.15
N MET A 189 -1.81 -0.89 4.98
CA MET A 189 -1.38 -2.27 4.73
C MET A 189 -1.40 -3.13 6.00
N VAL A 190 -1.29 -2.52 7.18
CA VAL A 190 -1.19 -3.23 8.48
C VAL A 190 -2.30 -4.23 8.65
N GLY A 191 -3.55 -3.82 8.40
CA GLY A 191 -4.70 -4.70 8.53
C GLY A 191 -4.66 -5.94 7.63
N MET A 192 -4.00 -5.89 6.48
CA MET A 192 -3.82 -7.06 5.62
C MET A 192 -2.86 -8.08 6.24
N TYR A 193 -1.82 -7.61 6.94
CA TYR A 193 -0.90 -8.47 7.68
C TYR A 193 -1.56 -9.04 8.95
N GLU A 194 -2.30 -8.23 9.70
CA GLU A 194 -3.04 -8.67 10.89
C GLU A 194 -4.08 -9.75 10.58
N GLN A 195 -4.75 -9.63 9.43
CA GLN A 195 -5.74 -10.61 8.96
C GLN A 195 -5.12 -11.79 8.21
N GLU A 196 -3.79 -11.90 8.18
CA GLU A 196 -3.06 -12.94 7.46
C GLU A 196 -3.47 -13.08 5.97
N LYS A 197 -3.84 -11.92 5.36
CA LYS A 197 -4.16 -11.84 3.93
C LYS A 197 -2.91 -11.77 3.05
N VAL A 198 -1.75 -11.54 3.65
CA VAL A 198 -0.46 -11.45 2.97
C VAL A 198 0.26 -12.79 3.09
N ASN A 199 0.83 -13.28 2.00
CA ASN A 199 1.60 -14.53 1.96
C ASN A 199 3.02 -14.23 1.48
N ILE A 200 4.00 -14.46 2.34
CA ILE A 200 5.41 -14.14 2.11
C ILE A 200 6.20 -15.45 1.93
N PRO A 201 6.81 -15.71 0.77
CA PRO A 201 7.57 -16.93 0.53
C PRO A 201 8.85 -16.98 1.35
N TYR A 202 9.25 -18.18 1.83
CA TYR A 202 10.43 -18.31 2.70
C TYR A 202 11.14 -19.67 2.61
N SER A 203 11.01 -20.43 1.51
CA SER A 203 11.49 -21.82 1.45
C SER A 203 13.00 -21.97 1.31
N ASP A 204 13.64 -21.18 0.45
CA ASP A 204 15.07 -21.33 0.13
C ASP A 204 15.91 -20.14 0.61
N SER A 205 17.23 -20.32 0.70
CA SER A 205 18.16 -19.32 1.21
C SER A 205 18.21 -18.02 0.41
N THR A 206 17.98 -18.08 -0.91
CA THR A 206 17.94 -16.89 -1.77
C THR A 206 16.68 -16.07 -1.49
N THR A 207 15.53 -16.75 -1.39
CA THR A 207 14.27 -16.16 -0.98
C THR A 207 14.36 -15.53 0.40
N GLN A 208 14.88 -16.28 1.39
CA GLN A 208 15.03 -15.82 2.77
C GLN A 208 15.90 -14.56 2.87
N ARG A 209 17.02 -14.50 2.16
CA ARG A 209 17.89 -13.33 2.16
C ARG A 209 17.18 -12.06 1.67
N LYS A 210 16.44 -12.15 0.56
CA LYS A 210 15.69 -11.03 0.02
C LYS A 210 14.51 -10.62 0.90
N VAL A 211 13.76 -11.61 1.37
CA VAL A 211 12.60 -11.40 2.25
C VAL A 211 13.02 -10.80 3.58
N ASN A 212 14.15 -11.20 4.15
CA ASN A 212 14.68 -10.63 5.39
C ASN A 212 14.97 -9.12 5.26
N ILE A 213 15.46 -8.66 4.11
CA ILE A 213 15.64 -7.23 3.85
C ILE A 213 14.28 -6.52 3.85
N PHE A 214 13.28 -7.07 3.18
CA PHE A 214 11.92 -6.52 3.15
C PHE A 214 11.28 -6.51 4.55
N ARG A 215 11.39 -7.63 5.28
CA ARG A 215 10.93 -7.76 6.67
C ARG A 215 11.54 -6.71 7.59
N GLN A 216 12.85 -6.49 7.49
CA GLN A 216 13.53 -5.45 8.27
C GLN A 216 13.00 -4.06 7.93
N GLN A 217 12.83 -3.73 6.66
CA GLN A 217 12.28 -2.44 6.26
C GLN A 217 10.85 -2.24 6.78
N LEU A 218 10.01 -3.27 6.80
CA LEU A 218 8.66 -3.20 7.39
C LEU A 218 8.72 -2.94 8.90
N ILE A 219 9.51 -3.71 9.65
CA ILE A 219 9.62 -3.56 11.11
C ILE A 219 10.12 -2.17 11.51
N TYR A 220 11.10 -1.65 10.77
CA TYR A 220 11.68 -0.34 11.07
C TYR A 220 10.92 0.82 10.41
N PHE A 221 9.88 0.53 9.65
CA PHE A 221 9.06 1.59 9.07
C PHE A 221 8.25 2.29 10.16
N SER A 222 8.56 3.55 10.39
CA SER A 222 7.86 4.39 11.36
C SER A 222 7.74 5.81 10.83
N GLN A 223 6.79 6.56 11.38
CA GLN A 223 6.61 7.97 11.04
C GLN A 223 7.88 8.80 11.37
N ALA A 224 8.49 8.51 12.51
CA ALA A 224 9.75 9.15 12.91
C ALA A 224 10.91 8.80 11.99
N GLY A 225 11.04 7.52 11.60
CA GLY A 225 12.08 7.04 10.70
C GLY A 225 11.97 7.61 9.28
N ALA A 226 10.76 7.75 8.76
CA ALA A 226 10.56 8.31 7.43
C ALA A 226 10.73 9.84 7.36
N SER A 227 10.48 10.57 8.46
CA SER A 227 10.78 12.00 8.55
C SER A 227 12.27 12.30 8.76
N ASN A 228 12.99 11.38 9.41
CA ASN A 228 14.42 11.47 9.72
C ASN A 228 15.31 10.61 8.80
N SER A 229 14.85 10.28 7.61
CA SER A 229 15.54 9.38 6.67
C SER A 229 17.01 9.76 6.34
N ARG A 230 17.43 10.96 6.69
CA ARG A 230 18.84 11.42 6.56
C ARG A 230 19.74 10.95 7.71
N ASN A 231 19.19 10.57 8.86
CA ASN A 231 19.98 10.34 10.08
C ASN A 231 19.94 8.90 10.65
N VAL A 232 19.00 8.07 10.22
CA VAL A 232 18.89 6.70 10.73
C VAL A 232 18.88 5.76 9.54
N GLY A 233 20.00 5.24 9.12
CA GLY A 233 20.28 4.40 7.95
C GLY A 233 19.29 3.29 7.56
N THR A 234 18.05 3.40 7.96
CA THR A 234 16.96 2.46 7.67
C THR A 234 16.27 2.87 6.38
N LYS A 235 16.45 2.07 5.36
CA LYS A 235 15.82 2.26 4.06
C LYS A 235 14.36 1.85 4.15
N THR A 236 13.50 2.53 3.40
CA THR A 236 12.06 2.25 3.34
C THR A 236 11.60 1.99 1.91
N ASP A 237 12.53 1.90 0.98
CA ASP A 237 12.27 1.85 -0.47
C ASP A 237 11.39 0.66 -0.86
N LEU A 238 11.63 -0.52 -0.27
CA LEU A 238 10.78 -1.71 -0.51
C LEU A 238 9.38 -1.58 0.08
N VAL A 239 9.24 -0.89 1.22
CA VAL A 239 7.93 -0.64 1.82
C VAL A 239 7.13 0.29 0.93
N MET A 240 7.76 1.33 0.39
CA MET A 240 7.13 2.25 -0.55
C MET A 240 6.73 1.54 -1.85
N ALA A 241 7.65 0.79 -2.45
CA ALA A 241 7.38 -0.01 -3.65
C ALA A 241 6.27 -1.05 -3.42
N SER A 242 6.12 -1.58 -2.20
CA SER A 242 5.04 -2.49 -1.82
C SER A 242 3.70 -1.77 -1.66
N TRP A 243 3.71 -0.56 -1.09
CA TRP A 243 2.50 0.20 -0.83
C TRP A 243 1.73 0.59 -2.09
N PHE A 244 2.42 1.01 -3.16
CA PHE A 244 1.77 1.48 -4.38
C PHE A 244 0.81 0.44 -5.00
N PRO A 245 1.23 -0.80 -5.27
CA PRO A 245 0.34 -1.83 -5.78
C PRO A 245 -0.70 -2.27 -4.75
N MET A 246 -0.36 -2.34 -3.45
CA MET A 246 -1.30 -2.71 -2.40
C MET A 246 -2.48 -1.73 -2.31
N LYS A 247 -2.22 -0.43 -2.41
CA LYS A 247 -3.27 0.59 -2.50
C LYS A 247 -4.19 0.32 -3.70
N ARG A 248 -3.63 -0.02 -4.87
CA ARG A 248 -4.41 -0.31 -6.07
C ARG A 248 -5.25 -1.58 -5.94
N ILE A 249 -4.68 -2.65 -5.37
CA ILE A 249 -5.41 -3.89 -5.08
C ILE A 249 -6.63 -3.60 -4.20
N ARG A 250 -6.46 -2.86 -3.11
CA ARG A 250 -7.55 -2.50 -2.20
C ARG A 250 -8.62 -1.65 -2.88
N THR A 251 -8.24 -0.74 -3.76
CA THR A 251 -9.20 0.03 -4.56
C THR A 251 -10.02 -0.89 -5.46
N ASN A 252 -9.38 -1.84 -6.15
CA ASN A 252 -10.05 -2.81 -7.01
C ASN A 252 -11.02 -3.69 -6.23
N VAL A 253 -10.63 -4.15 -5.02
CA VAL A 253 -11.52 -4.92 -4.12
C VAL A 253 -12.74 -4.09 -3.72
N LYS A 254 -12.56 -2.83 -3.32
CA LYS A 254 -13.68 -1.95 -2.96
C LYS A 254 -14.63 -1.72 -4.13
N MET A 255 -14.11 -1.53 -5.34
CA MET A 255 -14.95 -1.36 -6.54
C MET A 255 -15.77 -2.63 -6.82
N MET A 256 -15.16 -3.81 -6.77
CA MET A 256 -15.86 -5.08 -6.97
C MET A 256 -16.98 -5.29 -5.94
N LEU A 257 -16.71 -4.98 -4.66
CA LEU A 257 -17.74 -5.10 -3.62
C LEU A 257 -18.88 -4.10 -3.83
N ALA A 258 -18.57 -2.87 -4.24
CA ALA A 258 -19.59 -1.86 -4.55
C ALA A 258 -20.45 -2.25 -5.76
N GLU A 259 -19.85 -2.85 -6.80
CA GLU A 259 -20.59 -3.38 -7.95
C GLU A 259 -21.52 -4.53 -7.53
N ALA A 260 -21.06 -5.46 -6.71
CA ALA A 260 -21.88 -6.55 -6.19
C ALA A 260 -23.03 -6.06 -5.30
N GLU A 261 -22.80 -5.01 -4.48
CA GLU A 261 -23.86 -4.36 -3.70
C GLU A 261 -24.88 -3.61 -4.60
N ALA A 262 -24.42 -3.01 -5.69
CA ALA A 262 -25.28 -2.30 -6.65
C ALA A 262 -26.17 -3.26 -7.44
N ASP A 263 -25.64 -4.42 -7.83
CA ASP A 263 -26.41 -5.49 -8.49
C ASP A 263 -27.49 -6.05 -7.55
N TYR A 264 -27.22 -6.09 -6.25
CA TYR A 264 -28.19 -6.52 -5.23
C TYR A 264 -29.23 -5.41 -4.91
N ASN A 265 -28.86 -4.13 -5.00
CA ASN A 265 -29.75 -2.99 -4.72
C ASN A 265 -29.50 -1.81 -5.69
N PRO A 266 -30.16 -1.79 -6.87
CA PRO A 266 -29.93 -0.82 -7.93
C PRO A 266 -30.11 0.66 -7.52
N SER A 267 -30.93 0.95 -6.50
CA SER A 267 -31.14 2.31 -5.99
C SER A 267 -29.92 2.90 -5.25
N TYR A 268 -28.97 2.07 -4.85
CA TYR A 268 -27.74 2.49 -4.15
C TYR A 268 -26.61 2.92 -5.10
N SER A 269 -26.67 2.54 -6.38
CA SER A 269 -25.59 2.77 -7.35
C SER A 269 -25.41 4.25 -7.74
N TYR A 270 -26.50 5.02 -7.75
CA TYR A 270 -26.47 6.43 -8.16
C TYR A 270 -25.77 7.35 -7.16
N TYR A 271 -25.82 7.05 -5.88
CA TYR A 271 -25.20 7.88 -4.83
C TYR A 271 -23.69 7.64 -4.63
N LYS A 272 -23.22 6.43 -4.87
CA LYS A 272 -21.78 6.10 -4.65
C LYS A 272 -20.87 6.51 -5.81
N GLN A 273 -21.36 6.57 -7.03
CA GLN A 273 -20.54 6.98 -8.19
C GLN A 273 -20.06 8.44 -8.10
N SER A 274 -20.84 9.33 -7.42
CA SER A 274 -20.43 10.72 -7.19
C SER A 274 -19.32 10.85 -6.12
N GLU A 275 -19.30 10.00 -5.08
CA GLU A 275 -18.27 10.03 -4.04
C GLU A 275 -16.91 9.50 -4.52
N TYR A 276 -16.89 8.54 -5.47
CA TYR A 276 -15.64 8.00 -6.02
C TYR A 276 -14.93 8.99 -6.96
N ASN A 277 -15.65 9.88 -7.63
CA ASN A 277 -15.06 10.88 -8.52
C ASN A 277 -14.38 12.04 -7.77
N GLU A 278 -14.76 12.30 -6.51
CA GLU A 278 -14.12 13.36 -5.69
C GLU A 278 -12.79 12.95 -5.04
N VAL A 279 -12.45 11.67 -5.04
CA VAL A 279 -11.21 11.14 -4.41
C VAL A 279 -10.02 11.12 -5.38
N PHE A 280 -10.24 11.41 -6.66
CA PHE A 280 -9.21 11.28 -7.71
C PHE A 280 -8.63 12.61 -8.23
N TRP A 281 -8.92 13.77 -7.57
CA TRP A 281 -8.29 15.07 -7.89
C TRP A 281 -7.44 15.62 -6.76
#